data_fe339511eca2d649f038b9df092820f1
#
_entry.id   fe339511eca2d649f038b9df092820f1
#
_cell.length_a   1.000
_cell.length_b   1.000
_cell.length_c   1.000
_cell.angle_alpha   90.00
_cell.angle_beta   90.00
_cell.angle_gamma   90.00
#
_symmetry.space_group_name_H-M   'P 1'
#
loop_
_entity.id
_entity.type
_entity.pdbx_description
1 polymer ?
#
loop_
_entity_poly.entity_id
_entity_poly.type
_entity_poly.pdbx_seq_one_letter_code
_entity_poly.pdbx_strand_id
1 'polypeptide(L)'
;MYRSHVLVCGGTGCTSSGSQRIIDRLEKEIAAQGLSEEVGVVKTGCFGLCALGPIMIVYPEGTFYSMVQEDDIPEIVAEHLLKGRVVTRLLYEETTKTDKITPLNETNFYKKQHRVALRNCGVINPEDIEEYIGTGGYEALGIVLTEKKPEDVIQILLDSGLRGRGGAGFPTGLKWKFAAANEADQKYVCCNADEGDPGAFMDRSILEGDPHAVLEAMAIAGYAIGASQGYIYVRAEYPIAVKRLEIAIAQAREYGLLGQNIFESGFNFDIELRLGAGAFVCGEETALMTSIEGSRGEPRPRPPFPALKGLFQKPTILNNVETFANIPQIIVNGPEWFASMGTEKSKGTKVFALGGKINNTGLVEIPMGTTLREIVEEIGGGIPGGKKFKAAQTGGPSGGCIPAEHLDVPIDYDNLIAIGSMMGSGGLIIMDEDTCMVDIAKFFLEFTVDESCGKCTPCRIGTRRMLEILEKITKGQAEMEDLDRLEELCNHLKTSSLCALGQTAPNPVLSTLRYFREEYIAHIVDKKCPAGVCKELLHYKIDPDKCKGCTLCARTCPADAIIGSVREVHMINPEKCVKCGACMEKCRFGAIYKE
;
A
#
# COMPACT_ATOMS: atom_id res chain seq x y z
N MET A 1 34.15 -3.22 16.47
CA MET A 1 32.72 -3.08 16.87
C MET A 1 32.41 -1.60 16.90
N TYR A 2 31.41 -1.16 16.15
CA TYR A 2 31.00 0.26 16.11
C TYR A 2 30.37 0.67 17.44
N ARG A 3 30.70 1.87 17.92
CA ARG A 3 30.03 2.47 19.08
C ARG A 3 28.67 3.06 18.73
N SER A 4 28.46 3.39 17.45
CA SER A 4 27.22 3.99 16.94
C SER A 4 26.89 3.44 15.57
N HIS A 5 25.61 3.24 15.31
CA HIS A 5 25.08 2.89 13.99
C HIS A 5 24.11 3.97 13.51
N VAL A 6 24.31 4.40 12.28
CA VAL A 6 23.42 5.37 11.63
C VAL A 6 22.62 4.63 10.58
N LEU A 7 21.35 4.40 10.86
CA LEU A 7 20.41 3.73 9.96
C LEU A 7 19.74 4.78 9.06
N VAL A 8 19.87 4.62 7.76
CA VAL A 8 19.26 5.53 6.77
C VAL A 8 18.22 4.77 5.96
N CYS A 9 17.03 5.35 5.81
CA CYS A 9 15.96 4.75 5.03
C CYS A 9 16.33 4.65 3.55
N GLY A 10 16.41 3.41 3.05
CA GLY A 10 16.67 3.07 1.66
C GLY A 10 15.43 2.54 0.91
N GLY A 11 14.22 2.76 1.43
CA GLY A 11 12.98 2.47 0.70
C GLY A 11 12.72 3.47 -0.43
N THR A 12 11.92 3.08 -1.42
CA THR A 12 11.68 3.86 -2.66
C THR A 12 11.35 5.33 -2.41
N GLY A 13 10.49 5.67 -1.44
CA GLY A 13 10.11 7.06 -1.15
C GLY A 13 11.29 7.93 -0.72
N CYS A 14 12.09 7.46 0.24
CA CYS A 14 13.27 8.16 0.73
C CYS A 14 14.38 8.21 -0.34
N THR A 15 14.54 7.14 -1.13
CA THR A 15 15.50 7.12 -2.25
C THR A 15 15.15 8.16 -3.30
N SER A 16 13.87 8.31 -3.65
CA SER A 16 13.39 9.36 -4.56
C SER A 16 13.61 10.76 -4.00
N SER A 17 13.60 10.91 -2.66
CA SER A 17 13.88 12.17 -1.96
C SER A 17 15.38 12.40 -1.69
N GLY A 18 16.27 11.54 -2.21
CA GLY A 18 17.72 11.75 -2.18
C GLY A 18 18.47 11.04 -1.06
N SER A 19 17.89 10.02 -0.39
CA SER A 19 18.57 9.32 0.71
C SER A 19 19.90 8.69 0.30
N GLN A 20 20.11 8.30 -0.96
CA GLN A 20 21.40 7.79 -1.41
C GLN A 20 22.48 8.89 -1.32
N ARG A 21 22.19 10.13 -1.72
CA ARG A 21 23.15 11.24 -1.58
C ARG A 21 23.49 11.54 -0.12
N ILE A 22 22.50 11.38 0.76
CA ILE A 22 22.68 11.50 2.22
C ILE A 22 23.67 10.43 2.70
N ILE A 23 23.52 9.16 2.29
CA ILE A 23 24.44 8.07 2.64
C ILE A 23 25.84 8.37 2.14
N ASP A 24 26.01 8.70 0.86
CA ASP A 24 27.30 8.99 0.25
C ASP A 24 28.01 10.17 0.93
N ARG A 25 27.25 11.19 1.34
CA ARG A 25 27.77 12.34 2.07
C ARG A 25 28.13 11.98 3.51
N LEU A 26 27.33 11.16 4.17
CA LEU A 26 27.53 10.71 5.54
C LEU A 26 28.85 9.90 5.65
N GLU A 27 29.08 8.95 4.76
CA GLU A 27 30.31 8.16 4.70
C GLU A 27 31.56 9.03 4.50
N LYS A 28 31.48 10.03 3.60
CA LYS A 28 32.56 11.00 3.37
C LYS A 28 32.87 11.84 4.61
N GLU A 29 31.86 12.38 5.27
CA GLU A 29 32.05 13.21 6.47
C GLU A 29 32.54 12.38 7.67
N ILE A 30 32.05 11.15 7.85
CA ILE A 30 32.53 10.20 8.87
C ILE A 30 34.02 9.92 8.66
N ALA A 31 34.43 9.65 7.42
CA ALA A 31 35.83 9.42 7.07
C ALA A 31 36.69 10.68 7.31
N ALA A 32 36.20 11.86 6.91
CA ALA A 32 36.90 13.13 7.09
C ALA A 32 37.13 13.49 8.58
N GLN A 33 36.21 13.07 9.47
CA GLN A 33 36.33 13.26 10.92
C GLN A 33 37.08 12.12 11.63
N GLY A 34 37.57 11.11 10.90
CA GLY A 34 38.31 9.95 11.45
C GLY A 34 37.44 8.98 12.26
N LEU A 35 36.14 8.92 11.99
CA LEU A 35 35.17 8.11 12.74
C LEU A 35 34.83 6.77 12.06
N SER A 36 35.50 6.39 10.96
CA SER A 36 35.15 5.19 10.15
C SER A 36 35.21 3.87 10.93
N GLU A 37 36.06 3.78 11.96
CA GLU A 37 36.15 2.58 12.81
C GLU A 37 35.16 2.60 14.00
N GLU A 38 34.47 3.72 14.21
CA GLU A 38 33.60 3.93 15.35
C GLU A 38 32.11 4.02 14.99
N VAL A 39 31.80 4.43 13.76
CA VAL A 39 30.44 4.69 13.30
C VAL A 39 30.15 3.89 12.03
N GLY A 40 29.18 2.98 12.10
CA GLY A 40 28.67 2.22 10.96
C GLY A 40 27.47 2.89 10.31
N VAL A 41 27.43 2.97 9.00
CA VAL A 41 26.27 3.44 8.23
C VAL A 41 25.55 2.24 7.66
N VAL A 42 24.24 2.13 7.91
CA VAL A 42 23.39 1.02 7.45
C VAL A 42 22.27 1.56 6.58
N LYS A 43 22.22 1.12 5.32
CA LYS A 43 21.11 1.39 4.42
C LYS A 43 20.02 0.36 4.65
N THR A 44 18.93 0.75 5.31
CA THR A 44 17.84 -0.15 5.68
C THR A 44 16.74 -0.23 4.62
N GLY A 45 15.70 -1.02 4.89
CA GLY A 45 14.38 -0.92 4.26
C GLY A 45 13.58 0.31 4.71
N CYS A 46 12.30 0.33 4.38
CA CYS A 46 11.41 1.44 4.75
C CYS A 46 11.07 1.42 6.24
N PHE A 47 11.21 2.57 6.93
CA PHE A 47 10.77 2.72 8.32
C PHE A 47 9.26 2.78 8.48
N GLY A 48 8.52 3.11 7.42
CA GLY A 48 7.05 3.21 7.44
C GLY A 48 6.50 4.63 7.53
N LEU A 49 7.25 5.63 7.98
CA LEU A 49 6.81 7.04 8.07
C LEU A 49 7.22 7.82 6.79
N CYS A 50 6.57 7.51 5.67
CA CYS A 50 6.97 8.02 4.36
C CYS A 50 6.83 9.55 4.22
N ALA A 51 5.88 10.19 4.93
CA ALA A 51 5.69 11.63 4.92
C ALA A 51 6.87 12.40 5.53
N LEU A 52 7.69 11.76 6.36
CA LEU A 52 8.82 12.35 7.07
C LEU A 52 10.18 12.07 6.43
N GLY A 53 10.19 11.44 5.26
CA GLY A 53 11.42 11.11 4.54
C GLY A 53 12.15 12.32 3.93
N PRO A 54 13.48 12.21 3.77
CA PRO A 54 14.40 11.14 4.20
C PRO A 54 14.55 11.03 5.73
N ILE A 55 14.56 9.77 6.21
CA ILE A 55 14.64 9.45 7.64
C ILE A 55 16.01 8.86 7.98
N MET A 56 16.53 9.25 9.14
CA MET A 56 17.76 8.70 9.70
C MET A 56 17.60 8.47 11.21
N ILE A 57 18.09 7.33 11.70
CA ILE A 57 18.12 7.00 13.14
C ILE A 57 19.54 6.74 13.58
N VAL A 58 19.94 7.32 14.70
CA VAL A 58 21.26 7.10 15.32
C VAL A 58 21.09 6.24 16.56
N TYR A 59 21.73 5.08 16.59
CA TYR A 59 21.80 4.17 17.72
C TYR A 59 23.17 4.27 18.42
N PRO A 60 23.25 4.02 19.75
CA PRO A 60 22.23 3.36 20.58
C PRO A 60 21.12 4.26 21.13
N GLU A 61 21.21 5.58 21.00
CA GLU A 61 20.28 6.54 21.63
C GLU A 61 18.86 6.48 21.01
N GLY A 62 18.72 5.96 19.78
CA GLY A 62 17.46 5.94 19.03
C GLY A 62 17.02 7.33 18.55
N THR A 63 18.00 8.25 18.35
CA THR A 63 17.70 9.62 17.89
C THR A 63 17.12 9.60 16.49
N PHE A 64 15.89 10.06 16.34
CA PHE A 64 15.13 10.05 15.10
C PHE A 64 15.17 11.41 14.40
N TYR A 65 15.86 11.49 13.29
CA TYR A 65 15.91 12.64 12.40
C TYR A 65 14.95 12.48 11.21
N SER A 66 14.17 13.51 10.92
CA SER A 66 13.20 13.56 9.82
C SER A 66 13.54 14.65 8.81
N MET A 67 13.08 14.46 7.55
CA MET A 67 13.27 15.43 6.45
C MET A 67 14.73 15.84 6.25
N VAL A 68 15.67 14.94 6.53
CA VAL A 68 17.11 15.21 6.44
C VAL A 68 17.51 15.57 5.01
N GLN A 69 18.33 16.62 4.87
CA GLN A 69 18.91 17.02 3.59
C GLN A 69 20.42 16.73 3.56
N GLU A 70 21.00 16.66 2.38
CA GLU A 70 22.43 16.45 2.21
C GLU A 70 23.28 17.49 2.96
N ASP A 71 22.82 18.77 2.98
CA ASP A 71 23.49 19.88 3.66
C ASP A 71 23.44 19.81 5.20
N ASP A 72 22.58 18.96 5.77
CA ASP A 72 22.51 18.74 7.22
C ASP A 72 23.61 17.79 7.73
N ILE A 73 24.18 16.97 6.85
CA ILE A 73 25.10 15.89 7.22
C ILE A 73 26.36 16.39 7.92
N PRO A 74 27.05 17.44 7.46
CA PRO A 74 28.23 17.94 8.17
C PRO A 74 27.93 18.34 9.63
N GLU A 75 26.77 18.95 9.89
CA GLU A 75 26.34 19.33 11.24
C GLU A 75 26.05 18.08 12.10
N ILE A 76 25.32 17.09 11.55
CA ILE A 76 25.01 15.85 12.26
C ILE A 76 26.30 15.11 12.65
N VAL A 77 27.24 14.98 11.73
CA VAL A 77 28.53 14.31 12.01
C VAL A 77 29.34 15.07 13.05
N ALA A 78 29.49 16.38 12.90
CA ALA A 78 30.30 17.19 13.80
C ALA A 78 29.69 17.36 15.19
N GLU A 79 28.38 17.53 15.31
CA GLU A 79 27.73 17.78 16.59
C GLU A 79 27.24 16.49 17.26
N HIS A 80 26.54 15.60 16.54
CA HIS A 80 25.98 14.40 17.13
C HIS A 80 27.00 13.26 17.18
N LEU A 81 27.54 12.84 16.02
CA LEU A 81 28.40 11.65 16.00
C LEU A 81 29.78 11.88 16.64
N LEU A 82 30.36 13.08 16.53
CA LEU A 82 31.66 13.39 17.14
C LEU A 82 31.54 13.88 18.59
N LYS A 83 30.59 14.78 18.88
CA LYS A 83 30.50 15.49 20.19
C LYS A 83 29.33 15.03 21.07
N GLY A 84 28.47 14.13 20.60
CA GLY A 84 27.31 13.62 21.34
C GLY A 84 26.18 14.66 21.52
N ARG A 85 26.14 15.73 20.74
CA ARG A 85 25.12 16.78 20.82
C ARG A 85 24.09 16.67 19.71
N VAL A 86 22.89 16.28 20.06
CA VAL A 86 21.78 16.07 19.13
C VAL A 86 21.41 17.37 18.40
N VAL A 87 21.17 17.29 17.08
CA VAL A 87 20.74 18.40 16.23
C VAL A 87 19.21 18.57 16.34
N THR A 88 18.77 19.35 17.31
CA THR A 88 17.35 19.42 17.72
C THR A 88 16.39 19.90 16.63
N ARG A 89 16.83 20.73 15.68
CA ARG A 89 15.97 21.22 14.58
C ARG A 89 15.51 20.14 13.60
N LEU A 90 16.20 19.00 13.56
CA LEU A 90 15.89 17.87 12.68
C LEU A 90 15.09 16.77 13.37
N LEU A 91 14.85 16.89 14.67
CA LEU A 91 14.10 15.91 15.42
C LEU A 91 12.62 15.91 15.00
N TYR A 92 12.04 14.73 14.98
CA TYR A 92 10.60 14.59 14.80
C TYR A 92 9.85 15.17 16.01
N GLU A 93 8.84 16.01 15.77
CA GLU A 93 8.15 16.77 16.83
C GLU A 93 7.59 15.91 17.97
N GLU A 94 7.06 14.71 17.66
CA GLU A 94 6.55 13.82 18.69
C GLU A 94 7.65 13.34 19.66
N THR A 95 8.90 13.26 19.19
CA THR A 95 10.04 12.85 20.02
C THR A 95 10.57 13.97 20.91
N THR A 96 10.07 15.20 20.73
CA THR A 96 10.52 16.41 21.45
C THR A 96 9.52 16.95 22.48
N LYS A 97 8.32 16.37 22.57
CA LYS A 97 7.23 16.86 23.47
C LYS A 97 7.54 16.73 24.96
N THR A 98 8.58 15.99 25.32
CA THR A 98 9.06 15.84 26.69
C THR A 98 10.51 16.29 26.78
N ASP A 99 11.01 16.65 27.97
CA ASP A 99 12.42 17.02 28.20
C ASP A 99 13.42 15.88 27.90
N LYS A 100 12.93 14.73 27.46
CA LYS A 100 13.72 13.57 27.02
C LYS A 100 13.35 13.20 25.58
N ILE A 101 14.36 12.77 24.81
CA ILE A 101 14.15 12.21 23.48
C ILE A 101 13.37 10.90 23.64
N THR A 102 12.18 10.84 23.04
CA THR A 102 11.34 9.65 23.05
C THR A 102 11.79 8.71 21.94
N PRO A 103 12.08 7.43 22.22
CA PRO A 103 12.40 6.44 21.21
C PRO A 103 11.26 6.28 20.19
N LEU A 104 11.61 5.91 18.97
CA LEU A 104 10.65 5.78 17.85
C LEU A 104 9.47 4.85 18.18
N ASN A 105 9.75 3.72 18.84
CA ASN A 105 8.75 2.72 19.22
C ASN A 105 7.74 3.22 20.29
N GLU A 106 8.03 4.32 20.96
CA GLU A 106 7.14 4.94 21.95
C GLU A 106 6.28 6.07 21.34
N THR A 107 6.52 6.45 20.08
CA THR A 107 5.69 7.44 19.38
C THR A 107 4.28 6.91 19.12
N ASN A 108 3.31 7.80 18.95
CA ASN A 108 1.92 7.40 18.69
C ASN A 108 1.78 6.53 17.44
N PHE A 109 2.59 6.80 16.42
CA PHE A 109 2.58 6.03 15.19
C PHE A 109 3.03 4.58 15.40
N TYR A 110 4.03 4.31 16.24
CA TYR A 110 4.61 2.96 16.40
C TYR A 110 4.06 2.16 17.55
N LYS A 111 3.74 2.79 18.70
CA LYS A 111 3.41 2.07 19.95
C LYS A 111 2.20 1.13 19.86
N LYS A 112 1.28 1.37 18.92
CA LYS A 112 0.10 0.53 18.66
C LYS A 112 0.30 -0.47 17.53
N GLN A 113 1.42 -0.39 16.81
CA GLN A 113 1.74 -1.34 15.76
C GLN A 113 2.30 -2.64 16.35
N HIS A 114 1.98 -3.73 15.69
CA HIS A 114 2.52 -5.05 15.99
C HIS A 114 3.18 -5.61 14.73
N ARG A 115 4.49 -5.39 14.59
CA ARG A 115 5.22 -5.64 13.36
C ARG A 115 5.70 -7.09 13.29
N VAL A 116 5.03 -7.90 12.50
CA VAL A 116 5.36 -9.29 12.18
C VAL A 116 5.98 -9.39 10.78
N ALA A 117 5.24 -8.96 9.76
CA ALA A 117 5.72 -8.93 8.38
C ALA A 117 6.74 -7.80 8.14
N LEU A 118 6.62 -6.69 8.86
CA LEU A 118 7.54 -5.55 8.78
C LEU A 118 8.65 -5.56 9.84
N ARG A 119 8.86 -6.66 10.58
CA ARG A 119 9.77 -6.72 11.74
C ARG A 119 11.18 -6.21 11.46
N ASN A 120 11.75 -6.56 10.33
CA ASN A 120 13.10 -6.20 9.93
C ASN A 120 13.18 -4.92 9.08
N CYS A 121 12.04 -4.42 8.60
CA CYS A 121 12.00 -3.19 7.79
C CYS A 121 12.45 -1.97 8.61
N GLY A 122 13.50 -1.30 8.20
CA GLY A 122 14.12 -0.20 8.93
C GLY A 122 15.07 -0.65 10.06
N VAL A 123 15.37 -1.94 10.17
CA VAL A 123 16.25 -2.51 11.20
C VAL A 123 17.53 -3.06 10.60
N ILE A 124 17.43 -3.92 9.58
CA ILE A 124 18.57 -4.59 8.96
C ILE A 124 18.96 -3.95 7.61
N ASN A 125 20.16 -4.25 7.16
CA ASN A 125 20.56 -4.09 5.75
C ASN A 125 19.98 -5.24 4.91
N PRO A 126 18.98 -5.00 4.06
CA PRO A 126 18.36 -6.07 3.27
C PRO A 126 19.25 -6.62 2.15
N GLU A 127 20.43 -6.04 1.93
CA GLU A 127 21.43 -6.49 0.95
C GLU A 127 22.51 -7.37 1.61
N ASP A 128 22.34 -7.72 2.91
CA ASP A 128 23.27 -8.55 3.68
C ASP A 128 22.53 -9.69 4.39
N ILE A 129 22.77 -10.92 3.95
CA ILE A 129 22.13 -12.13 4.51
C ILE A 129 22.56 -12.37 5.97
N GLU A 130 23.78 -11.97 6.38
CA GLU A 130 24.26 -12.17 7.75
C GLU A 130 23.43 -11.35 8.76
N GLU A 131 22.99 -10.15 8.38
CA GLU A 131 22.09 -9.36 9.22
C GLU A 131 20.69 -10.02 9.37
N TYR A 132 20.18 -10.64 8.29
CA TYR A 132 18.94 -11.40 8.39
C TYR A 132 19.10 -12.64 9.30
N ILE A 133 20.18 -13.41 9.13
CA ILE A 133 20.50 -14.55 9.99
C ILE A 133 20.68 -14.11 11.44
N GLY A 134 21.34 -12.98 11.67
CA GLY A 134 21.55 -12.39 13.00
C GLY A 134 20.25 -12.01 13.73
N THR A 135 19.13 -11.83 13.01
CA THR A 135 17.79 -11.61 13.58
C THR A 135 16.94 -12.90 13.67
N GLY A 136 17.55 -14.07 13.58
CA GLY A 136 16.86 -15.37 13.60
C GLY A 136 16.34 -15.82 12.22
N GLY A 137 16.84 -15.23 11.15
CA GLY A 137 16.47 -15.63 9.79
C GLY A 137 16.96 -17.04 9.45
N TYR A 138 16.18 -17.75 8.64
CA TYR A 138 16.35 -19.16 8.27
C TYR A 138 16.26 -20.20 9.42
N GLU A 139 15.99 -19.74 10.66
CA GLU A 139 15.70 -20.64 11.78
C GLU A 139 14.43 -21.47 11.51
N ALA A 140 13.38 -20.82 10.97
CA ALA A 140 12.13 -21.51 10.63
C ALA A 140 12.34 -22.60 9.58
N LEU A 141 13.13 -22.34 8.54
CA LEU A 141 13.48 -23.35 7.53
C LEU A 141 14.28 -24.49 8.14
N GLY A 142 15.25 -24.19 9.04
CA GLY A 142 16.00 -25.20 9.79
C GLY A 142 15.08 -26.12 10.61
N ILE A 143 14.19 -25.56 11.41
CA ILE A 143 13.18 -26.31 12.20
C ILE A 143 12.33 -27.21 11.27
N VAL A 144 11.87 -26.65 10.16
CA VAL A 144 11.01 -27.39 9.21
C VAL A 144 11.73 -28.60 8.63
N LEU A 145 12.97 -28.42 8.16
CA LEU A 145 13.71 -29.48 7.48
C LEU A 145 14.28 -30.56 8.43
N THR A 146 14.50 -30.22 9.71
CA THR A 146 15.10 -31.14 10.68
C THR A 146 14.10 -31.79 11.62
N GLU A 147 12.97 -31.14 11.92
CA GLU A 147 12.06 -31.56 12.98
C GLU A 147 10.62 -31.82 12.51
N LYS A 148 10.22 -31.34 11.35
CA LYS A 148 8.82 -31.39 10.90
C LYS A 148 8.66 -32.22 9.64
N LYS A 149 7.51 -32.88 9.52
CA LYS A 149 7.05 -33.47 8.25
C LYS A 149 6.27 -32.43 7.44
N PRO A 150 6.13 -32.60 6.12
CA PRO A 150 5.31 -31.70 5.29
C PRO A 150 3.90 -31.47 5.82
N GLU A 151 3.25 -32.52 6.33
CA GLU A 151 1.90 -32.44 6.88
C GLU A 151 1.84 -31.61 8.16
N ASP A 152 2.88 -31.67 9.01
CA ASP A 152 2.98 -30.89 10.25
C ASP A 152 3.05 -29.39 9.94
N VAL A 153 3.79 -29.01 8.90
CA VAL A 153 3.89 -27.60 8.45
C VAL A 153 2.53 -27.09 7.99
N ILE A 154 1.80 -27.89 7.21
CA ILE A 154 0.44 -27.54 6.76
C ILE A 154 -0.49 -27.40 7.97
N GLN A 155 -0.39 -28.30 8.95
CA GLN A 155 -1.22 -28.25 10.16
C GLN A 155 -0.93 -27.00 11.00
N ILE A 156 0.35 -26.62 11.19
CA ILE A 156 0.74 -25.39 11.86
C ILE A 156 0.07 -24.16 11.21
N LEU A 157 0.06 -24.11 9.87
CA LEU A 157 -0.60 -23.01 9.17
C LEU A 157 -2.13 -23.03 9.28
N LEU A 158 -2.74 -24.21 9.36
CA LEU A 158 -4.18 -24.34 9.62
C LEU A 158 -4.52 -23.83 11.03
N ASP A 159 -3.75 -24.25 12.03
CA ASP A 159 -3.95 -23.91 13.44
C ASP A 159 -3.68 -22.42 13.71
N SER A 160 -2.72 -21.81 13.00
CA SER A 160 -2.45 -20.38 13.07
C SER A 160 -3.60 -19.51 12.59
N GLY A 161 -4.48 -20.06 11.75
CA GLY A 161 -5.57 -19.31 11.12
C GLY A 161 -5.11 -18.25 10.12
N LEU A 162 -3.87 -18.35 9.59
CA LEU A 162 -3.36 -17.40 8.60
C LEU A 162 -4.22 -17.43 7.33
N ARG A 163 -4.84 -16.30 7.04
CA ARG A 163 -5.55 -16.04 5.78
C ARG A 163 -4.66 -15.25 4.82
N GLY A 164 -4.82 -15.49 3.52
CA GLY A 164 -4.05 -14.78 2.49
C GLY A 164 -4.19 -13.26 2.59
N ARG A 165 -3.07 -12.53 2.53
CA ARG A 165 -2.97 -11.07 2.69
C ARG A 165 -3.14 -10.27 1.38
N GLY A 166 -3.26 -10.96 0.24
CA GLY A 166 -3.47 -10.34 -1.07
C GLY A 166 -4.90 -9.84 -1.36
N GLY A 167 -5.81 -9.88 -0.37
CA GLY A 167 -7.12 -9.24 -0.47
C GLY A 167 -8.33 -10.15 -0.25
N ALA A 168 -8.35 -11.36 -0.80
CA ALA A 168 -9.50 -12.27 -0.70
C ALA A 168 -9.58 -13.04 0.63
N GLY A 169 -8.50 -13.11 1.40
CA GLY A 169 -8.49 -13.73 2.71
C GLY A 169 -8.75 -15.24 2.74
N PHE A 170 -8.39 -15.98 1.69
CA PHE A 170 -8.54 -17.45 1.68
C PHE A 170 -7.55 -18.09 2.67
N PRO A 171 -7.95 -19.14 3.45
CA PRO A 171 -7.08 -19.81 4.42
C PRO A 171 -5.83 -20.41 3.76
N THR A 172 -4.63 -19.96 4.18
CA THR A 172 -3.35 -20.33 3.56
C THR A 172 -3.06 -21.82 3.70
N GLY A 173 -3.20 -22.37 4.92
CA GLY A 173 -2.99 -23.80 5.17
C GLY A 173 -3.91 -24.70 4.36
N LEU A 174 -5.15 -24.28 4.13
CA LEU A 174 -6.10 -25.04 3.30
C LEU A 174 -5.68 -25.05 1.82
N LYS A 175 -5.18 -23.93 1.30
CA LYS A 175 -4.63 -23.85 -0.06
C LYS A 175 -3.45 -24.80 -0.24
N TRP A 176 -2.53 -24.84 0.73
CA TRP A 176 -1.38 -25.76 0.70
C TRP A 176 -1.81 -27.21 0.81
N LYS A 177 -2.76 -27.51 1.68
CA LYS A 177 -3.32 -28.88 1.81
C LYS A 177 -3.89 -29.40 0.50
N PHE A 178 -4.61 -28.55 -0.26
CA PHE A 178 -5.16 -28.96 -1.55
C PHE A 178 -4.06 -29.24 -2.58
N ALA A 179 -3.01 -28.45 -2.64
CA ALA A 179 -1.90 -28.67 -3.56
C ALA A 179 -1.04 -29.89 -3.15
N ALA A 180 -0.82 -30.08 -1.86
CA ALA A 180 -0.06 -31.24 -1.34
C ALA A 180 -0.76 -32.56 -1.70
N ALA A 181 -2.09 -32.60 -1.63
CA ALA A 181 -2.89 -33.82 -1.89
C ALA A 181 -2.87 -34.28 -3.36
N ASN A 182 -2.44 -33.43 -4.31
CA ASN A 182 -2.37 -33.81 -5.71
C ASN A 182 -1.01 -34.43 -6.03
N GLU A 183 -0.99 -35.67 -6.52
CA GLU A 183 0.22 -36.31 -7.03
C GLU A 183 0.63 -35.70 -8.39
N ALA A 184 1.89 -35.33 -8.52
CA ALA A 184 2.47 -34.82 -9.76
C ALA A 184 4.00 -34.99 -9.75
N ASP A 185 4.58 -35.08 -10.92
CA ASP A 185 6.04 -35.11 -11.15
C ASP A 185 6.72 -33.81 -10.76
N GLN A 186 6.00 -32.68 -10.86
CA GLN A 186 6.47 -31.34 -10.51
C GLN A 186 5.30 -30.56 -9.90
N LYS A 187 5.62 -29.75 -8.86
CA LYS A 187 4.73 -28.75 -8.28
C LYS A 187 5.46 -27.41 -8.20
N TYR A 188 4.70 -26.31 -8.13
CA TYR A 188 5.26 -24.97 -8.13
C TYR A 188 4.78 -24.13 -6.95
N VAL A 189 5.67 -23.25 -6.49
CA VAL A 189 5.37 -22.19 -5.53
C VAL A 189 5.48 -20.84 -6.24
N CYS A 190 4.41 -20.06 -6.26
CA CYS A 190 4.44 -18.71 -6.82
C CYS A 190 4.25 -17.66 -5.73
N CYS A 191 5.12 -16.65 -5.72
CA CYS A 191 4.93 -15.44 -4.94
C CYS A 191 4.36 -14.35 -5.85
N ASN A 192 3.17 -13.86 -5.49
CA ASN A 192 2.55 -12.72 -6.14
C ASN A 192 3.09 -11.43 -5.53
N ALA A 193 3.96 -10.75 -6.26
CA ALA A 193 4.52 -9.44 -5.96
C ALA A 193 4.07 -8.40 -7.01
N ASP A 194 2.94 -8.65 -7.69
CA ASP A 194 2.31 -7.72 -8.63
C ASP A 194 1.32 -6.81 -7.89
N GLU A 195 1.85 -5.91 -7.08
CA GLU A 195 1.10 -4.93 -6.29
C GLU A 195 0.79 -3.70 -7.17
N GLY A 196 -0.41 -3.68 -7.75
CA GLY A 196 -0.82 -2.65 -8.70
C GLY A 196 -1.89 -1.68 -8.20
N ASP A 197 -2.45 -1.88 -6.99
CA ASP A 197 -3.49 -1.04 -6.42
C ASP A 197 -3.01 0.41 -6.22
N PRO A 198 -3.75 1.44 -6.66
CA PRO A 198 -3.42 2.82 -6.37
C PRO A 198 -3.30 3.08 -4.86
N GLY A 199 -2.12 3.55 -4.43
CA GLY A 199 -1.83 3.81 -3.02
C GLY A 199 -1.32 2.62 -2.21
N ALA A 200 -1.26 1.40 -2.76
CA ALA A 200 -0.67 0.23 -2.12
C ALA A 200 0.85 0.14 -2.38
N PHE A 201 1.64 -0.11 -1.32
CA PHE A 201 3.10 -0.30 -1.40
C PHE A 201 3.65 -1.18 -0.26
N MET A 202 2.81 -2.06 0.32
CA MET A 202 3.17 -2.95 1.40
C MET A 202 4.15 -4.02 0.94
N ASP A 203 3.78 -4.73 -0.12
CA ASP A 203 4.57 -5.84 -0.67
C ASP A 203 5.92 -5.35 -1.17
N ARG A 204 5.94 -4.23 -1.89
CA ARG A 204 7.18 -3.56 -2.30
C ARG A 204 8.08 -3.28 -1.10
N SER A 205 7.54 -2.74 -0.02
CA SER A 205 8.32 -2.36 1.16
C SER A 205 8.86 -3.58 1.92
N ILE A 206 8.13 -4.69 1.95
CA ILE A 206 8.62 -5.96 2.49
C ILE A 206 9.78 -6.48 1.64
N LEU A 207 9.64 -6.52 0.31
CA LEU A 207 10.70 -6.97 -0.59
C LEU A 207 11.94 -6.06 -0.55
N GLU A 208 11.73 -4.75 -0.34
CA GLU A 208 12.82 -3.78 -0.17
C GLU A 208 13.47 -3.87 1.22
N GLY A 209 12.78 -4.35 2.24
CA GLY A 209 13.23 -4.32 3.64
C GLY A 209 13.65 -5.66 4.21
N ASP A 210 13.05 -6.75 3.74
CA ASP A 210 13.26 -8.10 4.26
C ASP A 210 13.00 -9.16 3.17
N PRO A 211 13.76 -9.16 2.06
CA PRO A 211 13.54 -10.11 0.96
C PRO A 211 13.76 -11.56 1.39
N HIS A 212 14.70 -11.83 2.31
CA HIS A 212 15.02 -13.17 2.78
C HIS A 212 13.85 -13.85 3.52
N ALA A 213 13.00 -13.10 4.23
CA ALA A 213 11.80 -13.66 4.89
C ALA A 213 10.83 -14.28 3.86
N VAL A 214 10.74 -13.69 2.68
CA VAL A 214 9.91 -14.22 1.59
C VAL A 214 10.56 -15.46 0.96
N LEU A 215 11.89 -15.45 0.73
CA LEU A 215 12.61 -16.61 0.20
C LEU A 215 12.54 -17.81 1.14
N GLU A 216 12.77 -17.59 2.43
CA GLU A 216 12.65 -18.62 3.47
C GLU A 216 11.25 -19.24 3.49
N ALA A 217 10.20 -18.41 3.50
CA ALA A 217 8.82 -18.85 3.47
C ALA A 217 8.46 -19.63 2.21
N MET A 218 8.99 -19.26 1.05
CA MET A 218 8.79 -19.99 -0.20
C MET A 218 9.46 -21.36 -0.16
N ALA A 219 10.66 -21.48 0.43
CA ALA A 219 11.32 -22.76 0.61
C ALA A 219 10.52 -23.68 1.57
N ILE A 220 10.02 -23.13 2.68
CA ILE A 220 9.10 -23.84 3.61
C ILE A 220 7.85 -24.34 2.86
N ALA A 221 7.26 -23.49 2.02
CA ALA A 221 6.11 -23.86 1.20
C ALA A 221 6.44 -24.97 0.20
N GLY A 222 7.61 -24.87 -0.44
CA GLY A 222 8.11 -25.91 -1.35
C GLY A 222 8.22 -27.26 -0.66
N TYR A 223 8.82 -27.31 0.54
CA TYR A 223 8.89 -28.52 1.34
C TYR A 223 7.50 -29.07 1.69
N ALA A 224 6.61 -28.23 2.18
CA ALA A 224 5.27 -28.62 2.63
C ALA A 224 4.39 -29.22 1.53
N ILE A 225 4.53 -28.78 0.28
CA ILE A 225 3.70 -29.29 -0.83
C ILE A 225 4.45 -30.28 -1.76
N GLY A 226 5.77 -30.45 -1.56
CA GLY A 226 6.62 -31.28 -2.42
C GLY A 226 6.97 -30.61 -3.75
N ALA A 227 7.21 -29.30 -3.75
CA ALA A 227 7.68 -28.54 -4.91
C ALA A 227 9.20 -28.32 -4.85
N SER A 228 9.86 -28.31 -6.01
CA SER A 228 11.30 -28.04 -6.15
C SER A 228 11.60 -26.70 -6.83
N GLN A 229 10.59 -25.98 -7.32
CA GLN A 229 10.76 -24.72 -8.06
C GLN A 229 9.77 -23.67 -7.59
N GLY A 230 10.28 -22.46 -7.32
CA GLY A 230 9.54 -21.27 -7.02
C GLY A 230 9.71 -20.15 -8.05
N TYR A 231 8.70 -19.30 -8.17
CA TYR A 231 8.74 -18.08 -8.98
C TYR A 231 8.25 -16.89 -8.18
N ILE A 232 9.01 -15.79 -8.18
CA ILE A 232 8.54 -14.50 -7.68
C ILE A 232 8.17 -13.65 -8.89
N TYR A 233 6.89 -13.32 -9.03
CA TYR A 233 6.42 -12.43 -10.07
C TYR A 233 6.33 -11.01 -9.52
N VAL A 234 7.28 -10.17 -9.90
CA VAL A 234 7.46 -8.81 -9.39
C VAL A 234 7.36 -7.79 -10.52
N ARG A 235 6.79 -6.63 -10.23
CA ARG A 235 6.67 -5.53 -11.19
C ARG A 235 8.04 -4.97 -11.57
N ALA A 236 8.27 -4.74 -12.88
CA ALA A 236 9.49 -4.07 -13.36
C ALA A 236 9.62 -2.63 -12.84
N GLU A 237 8.51 -2.00 -12.44
CA GLU A 237 8.46 -0.67 -11.82
C GLU A 237 8.96 -0.64 -10.37
N TYR A 238 9.36 -1.79 -9.81
CA TYR A 238 9.96 -1.90 -8.49
C TYR A 238 11.46 -2.21 -8.54
N PRO A 239 12.30 -1.34 -9.15
CA PRO A 239 13.70 -1.66 -9.43
C PRO A 239 14.52 -1.94 -8.17
N ILE A 240 14.22 -1.30 -7.04
CA ILE A 240 14.91 -1.55 -5.76
C ILE A 240 14.58 -2.95 -5.23
N ALA A 241 13.29 -3.33 -5.26
CA ALA A 241 12.86 -4.66 -4.84
C ALA A 241 13.46 -5.75 -5.73
N VAL A 242 13.47 -5.56 -7.05
CA VAL A 242 14.08 -6.49 -8.01
C VAL A 242 15.56 -6.70 -7.69
N LYS A 243 16.33 -5.60 -7.55
CA LYS A 243 17.75 -5.67 -7.22
C LYS A 243 18.03 -6.41 -5.90
N ARG A 244 17.25 -6.10 -4.85
CA ARG A 244 17.40 -6.74 -3.53
C ARG A 244 17.05 -8.23 -3.56
N LEU A 245 16.02 -8.61 -4.32
CA LEU A 245 15.68 -10.02 -4.55
C LEU A 245 16.78 -10.76 -5.30
N GLU A 246 17.38 -10.16 -6.34
CA GLU A 246 18.52 -10.74 -7.07
C GLU A 246 19.71 -11.00 -6.13
N ILE A 247 20.05 -10.01 -5.28
CA ILE A 247 21.12 -10.14 -4.28
C ILE A 247 20.76 -11.25 -3.27
N ALA A 248 19.55 -11.22 -2.71
CA ALA A 248 19.11 -12.18 -1.70
C ALA A 248 19.08 -13.62 -2.24
N ILE A 249 18.63 -13.85 -3.47
CA ILE A 249 18.64 -15.18 -4.10
C ILE A 249 20.06 -15.67 -4.30
N ALA A 250 20.97 -14.79 -4.77
CA ALA A 250 22.38 -15.14 -4.96
C ALA A 250 23.05 -15.53 -3.64
N GLN A 251 22.86 -14.73 -2.59
CA GLN A 251 23.39 -15.01 -1.25
C GLN A 251 22.79 -16.30 -0.66
N ALA A 252 21.47 -16.50 -0.77
CA ALA A 252 20.83 -17.71 -0.27
C ALA A 252 21.35 -18.98 -0.97
N ARG A 253 21.67 -18.92 -2.26
CA ARG A 253 22.32 -20.03 -2.97
C ARG A 253 23.74 -20.26 -2.50
N GLU A 254 24.53 -19.19 -2.29
CA GLU A 254 25.92 -19.27 -1.79
C GLU A 254 25.96 -19.92 -0.39
N TYR A 255 25.00 -19.58 0.48
CA TYR A 255 24.90 -20.14 1.83
C TYR A 255 24.23 -21.54 1.88
N GLY A 256 23.85 -22.12 0.73
CA GLY A 256 23.19 -23.44 0.66
C GLY A 256 21.76 -23.45 1.23
N LEU A 257 21.11 -22.30 1.23
CA LEU A 257 19.72 -22.10 1.70
C LEU A 257 18.70 -22.13 0.56
N LEU A 258 19.20 -22.12 -0.68
CA LEU A 258 18.48 -22.40 -1.92
C LEU A 258 19.33 -23.31 -2.82
N GLY A 259 18.70 -24.02 -3.74
CA GLY A 259 19.33 -24.92 -4.70
C GLY A 259 19.21 -26.38 -4.28
N GLN A 260 20.35 -27.08 -4.19
CA GLN A 260 20.40 -28.51 -3.94
C GLN A 260 20.76 -28.84 -2.48
N ASN A 261 20.14 -29.87 -1.94
CA ASN A 261 20.46 -30.44 -0.63
C ASN A 261 20.50 -29.42 0.52
N ILE A 262 19.48 -28.58 0.60
CA ILE A 262 19.36 -27.49 1.59
C ILE A 262 19.45 -28.06 3.01
N PHE A 263 20.32 -27.50 3.88
CA PHE A 263 20.61 -27.99 5.24
C PHE A 263 20.99 -29.47 5.30
N GLU A 264 21.58 -30.03 4.24
CA GLU A 264 21.93 -31.45 4.14
C GLU A 264 20.74 -32.41 4.32
N SER A 265 19.51 -31.92 4.14
CA SER A 265 18.24 -32.64 4.34
C SER A 265 17.82 -33.51 3.14
N GLY A 266 18.49 -33.38 1.99
CA GLY A 266 18.08 -33.96 0.72
C GLY A 266 16.98 -33.15 0.00
N PHE A 267 16.48 -32.06 0.60
CA PHE A 267 15.51 -31.18 -0.01
C PHE A 267 16.16 -30.26 -1.03
N ASN A 268 15.52 -30.12 -2.19
CA ASN A 268 15.97 -29.25 -3.28
C ASN A 268 14.87 -28.24 -3.58
N PHE A 269 15.20 -26.96 -3.60
CA PHE A 269 14.28 -25.91 -3.96
C PHE A 269 15.03 -24.69 -4.46
N ASP A 270 14.63 -24.15 -5.60
CA ASP A 270 15.22 -22.93 -6.14
C ASP A 270 14.16 -21.92 -6.56
N ILE A 271 14.55 -20.65 -6.66
CA ILE A 271 13.66 -19.54 -6.96
C ILE A 271 14.17 -18.75 -8.15
N GLU A 272 13.27 -18.44 -9.09
CA GLU A 272 13.52 -17.54 -10.20
C GLU A 272 12.63 -16.30 -10.13
N LEU A 273 13.17 -15.16 -10.57
CA LEU A 273 12.39 -13.94 -10.74
C LEU A 273 11.73 -13.91 -12.12
N ARG A 274 10.49 -13.42 -12.14
CA ARG A 274 9.76 -13.08 -13.35
C ARG A 274 9.28 -11.64 -13.26
N LEU A 275 9.67 -10.81 -14.23
CA LEU A 275 9.32 -9.40 -14.25
C LEU A 275 8.00 -9.19 -14.98
N GLY A 276 7.02 -8.62 -14.27
CA GLY A 276 5.77 -8.16 -14.84
C GLY A 276 5.92 -6.80 -15.52
N ALA A 277 5.18 -6.58 -16.59
CA ALA A 277 5.18 -5.32 -17.35
C ALA A 277 4.15 -4.30 -16.84
N GLY A 278 3.77 -4.34 -15.57
CA GLY A 278 2.92 -3.36 -14.91
C GLY A 278 1.42 -3.53 -15.08
N ALA A 279 0.93 -4.58 -15.70
CA ALA A 279 -0.50 -4.81 -15.86
C ALA A 279 -1.12 -5.32 -14.55
N PHE A 280 -2.02 -4.54 -13.93
CA PHE A 280 -2.72 -4.88 -12.69
C PHE A 280 -3.46 -6.23 -12.74
N VAL A 281 -4.01 -6.59 -13.92
CA VAL A 281 -4.67 -7.88 -14.12
C VAL A 281 -3.75 -9.08 -13.85
N CYS A 282 -2.43 -8.93 -13.95
CA CYS A 282 -1.46 -9.97 -13.65
C CYS A 282 -1.36 -10.28 -12.14
N GLY A 283 -1.95 -9.46 -11.26
CA GLY A 283 -2.19 -9.78 -9.86
C GLY A 283 -3.25 -10.86 -9.64
N GLU A 284 -4.11 -11.15 -10.65
CA GLU A 284 -5.03 -12.28 -10.61
C GLU A 284 -4.25 -13.59 -10.79
N GLU A 285 -4.52 -14.60 -9.92
CA GLU A 285 -3.67 -15.79 -9.80
C GLU A 285 -3.44 -16.54 -11.12
N THR A 286 -4.45 -16.67 -11.97
CA THR A 286 -4.32 -17.40 -13.24
C THR A 286 -3.73 -16.55 -14.35
N ALA A 287 -3.96 -15.23 -14.34
CA ALA A 287 -3.34 -14.29 -15.27
C ALA A 287 -1.82 -14.19 -15.02
N LEU A 288 -1.40 -14.16 -13.75
CA LEU A 288 0.00 -14.21 -13.35
C LEU A 288 0.69 -15.46 -13.89
N MET A 289 0.08 -16.64 -13.71
CA MET A 289 0.63 -17.91 -14.22
C MET A 289 0.73 -17.89 -15.75
N THR A 290 -0.29 -17.39 -16.45
CA THR A 290 -0.29 -17.27 -17.91
C THR A 290 0.85 -16.36 -18.39
N SER A 291 1.14 -15.28 -17.65
CA SER A 291 2.26 -14.38 -17.93
C SER A 291 3.61 -15.07 -17.70
N ILE A 292 3.79 -15.82 -16.62
CA ILE A 292 5.02 -16.61 -16.37
C ILE A 292 5.26 -17.62 -17.50
N GLU A 293 4.22 -18.22 -18.02
CA GLU A 293 4.27 -19.18 -19.15
C GLU A 293 4.63 -18.52 -20.49
N GLY A 294 4.82 -17.18 -20.52
CA GLY A 294 5.20 -16.45 -21.72
C GLY A 294 4.02 -16.08 -22.64
N SER A 295 2.80 -16.25 -22.16
CA SER A 295 1.58 -15.85 -22.86
C SER A 295 1.06 -14.51 -22.32
N ARG A 296 0.07 -13.92 -23.02
CA ARG A 296 -0.61 -12.72 -22.52
C ARG A 296 -1.23 -12.99 -21.16
N GLY A 297 -0.99 -12.08 -20.19
CA GLY A 297 -1.52 -12.17 -18.83
C GLY A 297 -3.05 -12.04 -18.80
N GLU A 298 -3.73 -13.14 -19.04
CA GLU A 298 -5.18 -13.23 -19.09
C GLU A 298 -5.69 -14.34 -18.15
N PRO A 299 -6.79 -14.10 -17.41
CA PRO A 299 -7.36 -15.09 -16.50
C PRO A 299 -7.84 -16.34 -17.23
N ARG A 300 -7.75 -17.48 -16.56
CA ARG A 300 -8.32 -18.76 -16.97
C ARG A 300 -9.65 -19.02 -16.27
N PRO A 301 -10.60 -19.74 -16.91
CA PRO A 301 -11.78 -20.23 -16.21
C PRO A 301 -11.41 -21.17 -15.07
N ARG A 302 -12.14 -21.10 -13.97
CA ARG A 302 -12.06 -22.05 -12.85
C ARG A 302 -13.41 -22.71 -12.63
N PRO A 303 -13.52 -24.02 -12.33
CA PRO A 303 -12.47 -25.02 -12.23
C PRO A 303 -11.80 -25.39 -13.57
N PRO A 304 -10.57 -25.97 -13.56
CA PRO A 304 -9.79 -26.41 -12.41
C PRO A 304 -9.10 -25.25 -11.68
N PHE A 305 -8.94 -25.40 -10.35
CA PHE A 305 -8.20 -24.43 -9.53
C PHE A 305 -6.68 -24.68 -9.63
N PRO A 306 -5.83 -23.68 -9.37
CA PRO A 306 -4.37 -23.80 -9.45
C PRO A 306 -3.75 -24.90 -8.62
N ALA A 307 -4.35 -25.23 -7.47
CA ALA A 307 -3.91 -26.36 -6.64
C ALA A 307 -3.95 -27.70 -7.38
N LEU A 308 -4.76 -27.82 -8.43
CA LEU A 308 -4.84 -29.00 -9.31
C LEU A 308 -4.11 -28.76 -10.64
N LYS A 309 -4.39 -27.63 -11.31
CA LYS A 309 -3.81 -27.27 -12.61
C LYS A 309 -3.49 -25.76 -12.66
N GLY A 310 -2.32 -25.41 -12.15
CA GLY A 310 -1.79 -24.04 -12.13
C GLY A 310 -0.74 -23.80 -13.22
N LEU A 311 0.45 -23.38 -12.80
CA LEU A 311 1.58 -23.06 -13.67
C LEU A 311 2.02 -24.30 -14.45
N PHE A 312 2.20 -24.16 -15.76
CA PHE A 312 2.53 -25.25 -16.69
C PHE A 312 1.61 -26.48 -16.56
N GLN A 313 0.34 -26.25 -16.19
CA GLN A 313 -0.68 -27.28 -15.93
C GLN A 313 -0.34 -28.24 -14.78
N LYS A 314 0.52 -27.84 -13.84
CA LYS A 314 0.93 -28.60 -12.66
C LYS A 314 0.31 -28.01 -11.38
N PRO A 315 0.17 -28.79 -10.31
CA PRO A 315 -0.28 -28.27 -9.03
C PRO A 315 0.58 -27.10 -8.55
N THR A 316 -0.05 -26.00 -8.22
CA THR A 316 0.63 -24.75 -7.88
C THR A 316 -0.05 -24.07 -6.72
N ILE A 317 0.75 -23.61 -5.74
CA ILE A 317 0.28 -22.61 -4.78
C ILE A 317 0.76 -21.22 -5.21
N LEU A 318 -0.11 -20.25 -5.00
CA LEU A 318 0.23 -18.83 -5.16
C LEU A 318 -0.17 -18.11 -3.89
N ASN A 319 0.80 -17.43 -3.27
CA ASN A 319 0.57 -16.56 -2.12
C ASN A 319 1.15 -15.17 -2.39
N ASN A 320 0.56 -14.17 -1.75
CA ASN A 320 1.02 -12.80 -1.76
C ASN A 320 2.28 -12.64 -0.88
N VAL A 321 3.08 -11.60 -1.09
CA VAL A 321 4.33 -11.30 -0.37
C VAL A 321 4.11 -11.20 1.14
N GLU A 322 3.14 -10.40 1.60
CA GLU A 322 2.85 -10.25 3.03
C GLU A 322 2.41 -11.58 3.66
N THR A 323 1.69 -12.43 2.91
CA THR A 323 1.34 -13.78 3.39
C THR A 323 2.59 -14.60 3.69
N PHE A 324 3.55 -14.63 2.77
CA PHE A 324 4.82 -15.34 2.97
C PHE A 324 5.62 -14.76 4.12
N ALA A 325 5.73 -13.44 4.24
CA ALA A 325 6.52 -12.77 5.28
C ALA A 325 6.09 -13.11 6.73
N ASN A 326 4.84 -13.54 6.92
CA ASN A 326 4.34 -13.98 8.23
C ASN A 326 4.77 -15.41 8.60
N ILE A 327 5.04 -16.27 7.61
CA ILE A 327 5.20 -17.73 7.84
C ILE A 327 6.41 -18.07 8.70
N PRO A 328 7.62 -17.50 8.50
CA PRO A 328 8.76 -17.83 9.35
C PRO A 328 8.47 -17.59 10.84
N GLN A 329 7.82 -16.48 11.17
CA GLN A 329 7.48 -16.15 12.55
C GLN A 329 6.40 -17.07 13.14
N ILE A 330 5.49 -17.58 12.33
CA ILE A 330 4.50 -18.58 12.76
C ILE A 330 5.20 -19.90 13.11
N ILE A 331 6.17 -20.32 12.32
CA ILE A 331 6.92 -21.58 12.57
C ILE A 331 7.77 -21.45 13.85
N VAL A 332 8.48 -20.35 14.03
CA VAL A 332 9.37 -20.16 15.20
C VAL A 332 8.58 -19.96 16.48
N ASN A 333 7.54 -19.14 16.48
CA ASN A 333 6.80 -18.78 17.71
C ASN A 333 5.59 -19.70 17.98
N GLY A 334 5.22 -20.54 17.03
CA GLY A 334 4.06 -21.44 17.13
C GLY A 334 2.75 -20.82 16.62
N PRO A 335 1.79 -21.67 16.22
CA PRO A 335 0.52 -21.22 15.65
C PRO A 335 -0.34 -20.45 16.65
N GLU A 336 -0.33 -20.81 17.93
CA GLU A 336 -1.11 -20.16 18.99
C GLU A 336 -0.67 -18.72 19.21
N TRP A 337 0.64 -18.43 19.09
CA TRP A 337 1.16 -17.08 19.16
C TRP A 337 0.53 -16.18 18.09
N PHE A 338 0.50 -16.63 16.84
CA PHE A 338 -0.12 -15.86 15.76
C PHE A 338 -1.64 -15.76 15.92
N ALA A 339 -2.29 -16.87 16.32
CA ALA A 339 -3.72 -16.93 16.55
C ALA A 339 -4.19 -16.10 17.76
N SER A 340 -3.29 -15.74 18.68
CA SER A 340 -3.60 -14.85 19.80
C SER A 340 -3.85 -13.40 19.38
N MET A 341 -3.36 -13.00 18.21
CA MET A 341 -3.58 -11.68 17.61
C MET A 341 -4.79 -11.71 16.67
N GLY A 342 -5.49 -10.60 16.59
CA GLY A 342 -6.62 -10.44 15.67
C GLY A 342 -7.97 -10.81 16.26
N THR A 343 -8.93 -11.10 15.37
CA THR A 343 -10.30 -11.47 15.73
C THR A 343 -10.47 -12.99 15.70
N GLU A 344 -11.64 -13.50 16.10
CA GLU A 344 -11.93 -14.93 16.07
C GLU A 344 -11.75 -15.55 14.69
N LYS A 345 -12.17 -14.85 13.63
CA LYS A 345 -12.15 -15.34 12.24
C LYS A 345 -11.00 -14.82 11.40
N SER A 346 -10.34 -13.74 11.83
CA SER A 346 -9.25 -13.09 11.12
C SER A 346 -8.06 -12.94 12.06
N LYS A 347 -7.16 -13.93 12.04
CA LYS A 347 -5.99 -14.02 12.93
C LYS A 347 -4.81 -13.22 12.42
N GLY A 348 -3.93 -12.84 13.35
CA GLY A 348 -2.66 -12.18 13.10
C GLY A 348 -2.79 -10.69 12.82
N THR A 349 -1.82 -10.18 12.10
CA THR A 349 -1.67 -8.76 11.74
C THR A 349 -2.00 -8.51 10.26
N LYS A 350 -2.17 -7.24 9.91
CA LYS A 350 -2.29 -6.77 8.53
C LYS A 350 -1.49 -5.49 8.34
N VAL A 351 -0.73 -5.44 7.25
CA VAL A 351 -0.04 -4.21 6.83
C VAL A 351 -0.98 -3.33 6.01
N PHE A 352 -1.06 -2.06 6.35
CA PHE A 352 -1.81 -1.06 5.61
C PHE A 352 -0.88 0.04 5.09
N ALA A 353 -1.08 0.43 3.83
CA ALA A 353 -0.57 1.67 3.27
C ALA A 353 -1.58 2.78 3.55
N LEU A 354 -1.31 3.55 4.59
CA LEU A 354 -2.15 4.65 5.04
C LEU A 354 -1.80 5.92 4.25
N GLY A 355 -2.79 6.49 3.58
CA GLY A 355 -2.61 7.66 2.73
C GLY A 355 -3.87 8.50 2.57
N GLY A 356 -3.82 9.49 1.67
CA GLY A 356 -4.91 10.43 1.43
C GLY A 356 -4.88 11.61 2.40
N LYS A 357 -6.03 11.98 2.95
CA LYS A 357 -6.19 13.12 3.86
C LYS A 357 -5.92 12.72 5.30
N ILE A 358 -4.67 12.43 5.62
CA ILE A 358 -4.21 11.99 6.93
C ILE A 358 -2.87 12.67 7.27
N ASN A 359 -2.61 12.96 8.55
CA ASN A 359 -1.36 13.60 8.97
C ASN A 359 -0.15 12.69 8.81
N ASN A 360 -0.23 11.44 9.26
CA ASN A 360 0.87 10.48 9.20
C ASN A 360 0.64 9.49 8.05
N THR A 361 1.16 9.81 6.87
CA THR A 361 1.15 8.90 5.72
C THR A 361 2.28 7.89 5.84
N GLY A 362 1.98 6.60 5.64
CA GLY A 362 3.01 5.57 5.69
C GLY A 362 2.49 4.15 5.75
N LEU A 363 3.35 3.21 6.19
CA LEU A 363 3.00 1.82 6.43
C LEU A 363 2.74 1.58 7.91
N VAL A 364 1.62 0.93 8.19
CA VAL A 364 1.26 0.54 9.55
C VAL A 364 0.90 -0.95 9.57
N GLU A 365 1.48 -1.70 10.51
CA GLU A 365 1.11 -3.09 10.74
C GLU A 365 0.41 -3.23 12.08
N ILE A 366 -0.83 -3.66 12.05
CA ILE A 366 -1.73 -3.70 13.20
C ILE A 366 -2.41 -5.07 13.31
N PRO A 367 -2.81 -5.49 14.52
CA PRO A 367 -3.65 -6.67 14.68
C PRO A 367 -4.96 -6.51 13.91
N MET A 368 -5.41 -7.59 13.29
CA MET A 368 -6.75 -7.64 12.70
C MET A 368 -7.80 -7.29 13.77
N GLY A 369 -8.81 -6.49 13.40
CA GLY A 369 -9.84 -6.05 14.34
C GLY A 369 -9.56 -4.72 15.03
N THR A 370 -8.38 -4.10 14.80
CA THR A 370 -8.17 -2.69 15.15
C THR A 370 -9.22 -1.84 14.45
N THR A 371 -9.84 -0.91 15.15
CA THR A 371 -10.90 -0.08 14.58
C THR A 371 -10.37 0.96 13.61
N LEU A 372 -11.18 1.34 12.63
CA LEU A 372 -10.81 2.41 11.70
C LEU A 372 -10.53 3.73 12.44
N ARG A 373 -11.25 4.01 13.54
CA ARG A 373 -11.02 5.17 14.41
C ARG A 373 -9.61 5.18 14.98
N GLU A 374 -9.16 4.07 15.56
CA GLU A 374 -7.80 3.97 16.12
C GLU A 374 -6.73 4.18 15.04
N ILE A 375 -6.96 3.65 13.84
CA ILE A 375 -6.03 3.83 12.72
C ILE A 375 -5.97 5.31 12.31
N VAL A 376 -7.12 5.97 12.15
CA VAL A 376 -7.20 7.35 11.66
C VAL A 376 -6.74 8.35 12.72
N GLU A 377 -7.30 8.27 13.94
CA GLU A 377 -7.11 9.30 14.96
C GLU A 377 -5.81 9.11 15.74
N GLU A 378 -5.48 7.86 16.11
CA GLU A 378 -4.36 7.63 17.03
C GLU A 378 -3.06 7.33 16.28
N ILE A 379 -3.08 6.46 15.27
CA ILE A 379 -1.89 6.10 14.49
C ILE A 379 -1.65 7.16 13.40
N GLY A 380 -2.68 7.47 12.63
CA GLY A 380 -2.64 8.42 11.53
C GLY A 380 -2.58 9.90 11.94
N GLY A 381 -2.81 10.20 13.24
CA GLY A 381 -2.74 11.57 13.77
C GLY A 381 -3.89 12.48 13.31
N GLY A 382 -4.99 11.91 12.80
CA GLY A 382 -6.20 12.63 12.39
C GLY A 382 -6.09 13.32 11.02
N ILE A 383 -7.16 14.07 10.71
CA ILE A 383 -7.30 14.77 9.42
C ILE A 383 -6.55 16.10 9.45
N PRO A 384 -5.76 16.44 8.41
CA PRO A 384 -5.04 17.71 8.34
C PRO A 384 -5.96 18.94 8.43
N GLY A 385 -5.47 20.00 9.12
CA GLY A 385 -6.18 21.27 9.22
C GLY A 385 -7.46 21.24 10.06
N GLY A 386 -7.67 20.19 10.88
CA GLY A 386 -8.84 20.05 11.74
C GLY A 386 -10.16 19.80 10.99
N LYS A 387 -10.08 19.38 9.73
CA LYS A 387 -11.23 18.99 8.93
C LYS A 387 -11.85 17.68 9.45
N LYS A 388 -13.10 17.43 9.05
CA LYS A 388 -13.82 16.23 9.46
C LYS A 388 -13.47 15.05 8.56
N PHE A 389 -13.35 13.88 9.15
CA PHE A 389 -13.34 12.62 8.43
C PHE A 389 -14.66 12.42 7.70
N LYS A 390 -14.61 12.06 6.42
CA LYS A 390 -15.79 11.76 5.60
C LYS A 390 -15.90 10.26 5.35
N ALA A 391 -14.83 9.67 4.86
CA ALA A 391 -14.80 8.26 4.51
C ALA A 391 -13.38 7.73 4.41
N ALA A 392 -13.24 6.40 4.36
CA ALA A 392 -12.01 5.71 3.98
C ALA A 392 -12.30 4.72 2.85
N GLN A 393 -11.42 4.62 1.87
CA GLN A 393 -11.44 3.58 0.86
C GLN A 393 -10.46 2.48 1.24
N THR A 394 -10.94 1.24 1.36
CA THR A 394 -10.09 0.05 1.52
C THR A 394 -10.01 -0.73 0.23
N GLY A 395 -8.89 -1.45 0.00
CA GLY A 395 -8.75 -2.37 -1.12
C GLY A 395 -8.75 -1.75 -2.51
N GLY A 396 -8.44 -0.45 -2.61
CA GLY A 396 -8.33 0.24 -3.89
C GLY A 396 -9.57 0.07 -4.78
N PRO A 397 -9.37 -0.21 -6.08
CA PRO A 397 -10.45 -0.34 -7.06
C PRO A 397 -11.33 -1.58 -6.86
N SER A 398 -10.89 -2.54 -6.05
CA SER A 398 -11.63 -3.77 -5.74
C SER A 398 -12.45 -3.67 -4.45
N GLY A 399 -12.12 -2.70 -3.59
CA GLY A 399 -12.73 -2.52 -2.28
C GLY A 399 -13.91 -1.57 -2.28
N GLY A 400 -14.24 -1.06 -1.10
CA GLY A 400 -15.38 -0.18 -0.92
C GLY A 400 -15.09 0.97 0.03
N CYS A 401 -15.97 1.95 -0.01
CA CYS A 401 -15.94 3.13 0.84
C CYS A 401 -16.55 2.81 2.21
N ILE A 402 -15.88 3.23 3.28
CA ILE A 402 -16.35 3.14 4.67
C ILE A 402 -16.66 4.55 5.16
N PRO A 403 -17.94 4.91 5.38
CA PRO A 403 -18.34 6.24 5.84
C PRO A 403 -18.05 6.46 7.33
N ALA A 404 -18.17 7.72 7.77
CA ALA A 404 -17.92 8.12 9.16
C ALA A 404 -18.77 7.36 10.21
N GLU A 405 -19.96 6.92 9.85
CA GLU A 405 -20.83 6.12 10.75
C GLU A 405 -20.26 4.74 11.09
N HIS A 406 -19.28 4.27 10.32
CA HIS A 406 -18.59 2.99 10.50
C HIS A 406 -17.13 3.13 10.98
N LEU A 407 -16.75 4.29 11.56
CA LEU A 407 -15.40 4.51 12.11
C LEU A 407 -15.02 3.49 13.20
N ASP A 408 -15.98 2.98 13.95
CA ASP A 408 -15.76 2.02 15.04
C ASP A 408 -15.84 0.55 14.58
N VAL A 409 -15.96 0.30 13.27
CA VAL A 409 -15.95 -1.05 12.72
C VAL A 409 -14.54 -1.66 12.85
N PRO A 410 -14.43 -2.87 13.42
CA PRO A 410 -13.18 -3.61 13.41
C PRO A 410 -12.73 -3.92 11.98
N ILE A 411 -11.49 -3.58 11.64
CA ILE A 411 -10.94 -3.83 10.32
C ILE A 411 -10.49 -5.28 10.22
N ASP A 412 -11.37 -6.13 9.70
CA ASP A 412 -11.08 -7.53 9.36
C ASP A 412 -11.89 -7.96 8.12
N TYR A 413 -11.64 -9.17 7.63
CA TYR A 413 -12.27 -9.65 6.38
C TYR A 413 -13.79 -9.70 6.46
N ASP A 414 -14.33 -10.23 7.55
CA ASP A 414 -15.74 -10.52 7.67
C ASP A 414 -16.56 -9.24 7.97
N ASN A 415 -16.06 -8.38 8.84
CA ASN A 415 -16.72 -7.11 9.16
C ASN A 415 -16.74 -6.15 7.97
N LEU A 416 -15.64 -6.07 7.19
CA LEU A 416 -15.60 -5.24 5.98
C LEU A 416 -16.59 -5.74 4.92
N ILE A 417 -16.71 -7.04 4.71
CA ILE A 417 -17.70 -7.62 3.79
C ILE A 417 -19.12 -7.29 4.24
N ALA A 418 -19.41 -7.36 5.53
CA ALA A 418 -20.76 -7.07 6.09
C ALA A 418 -21.23 -5.64 5.80
N ILE A 419 -20.32 -4.66 5.75
CA ILE A 419 -20.64 -3.26 5.40
C ILE A 419 -20.54 -2.96 3.89
N GLY A 420 -20.29 -3.98 3.06
CA GLY A 420 -20.19 -3.83 1.60
C GLY A 420 -18.84 -3.35 1.08
N SER A 421 -17.80 -3.47 1.92
CA SER A 421 -16.41 -3.21 1.55
C SER A 421 -15.62 -4.53 1.45
N MET A 422 -14.30 -4.45 1.27
CA MET A 422 -13.42 -5.60 1.27
C MET A 422 -12.01 -5.15 1.71
N MET A 423 -11.26 -6.05 2.34
CA MET A 423 -9.91 -5.78 2.84
C MET A 423 -8.96 -5.31 1.72
N GLY A 424 -8.99 -5.97 0.58
CA GLY A 424 -8.03 -5.76 -0.47
C GLY A 424 -6.61 -6.11 -0.04
N SER A 425 -5.63 -5.59 -0.76
CA SER A 425 -4.21 -5.79 -0.46
C SER A 425 -3.75 -5.01 0.80
N GLY A 426 -4.46 -3.97 1.20
CA GLY A 426 -4.15 -3.14 2.38
C GLY A 426 -3.98 -1.65 2.07
N GLY A 427 -4.32 -1.21 0.87
CA GLY A 427 -4.44 0.23 0.59
C GLY A 427 -5.57 0.84 1.43
N LEU A 428 -5.29 1.90 2.18
CA LEU A 428 -6.25 2.62 3.02
C LEU A 428 -6.14 4.11 2.77
N ILE A 429 -7.09 4.64 1.98
CA ILE A 429 -7.10 6.04 1.54
C ILE A 429 -8.14 6.80 2.35
N ILE A 430 -7.68 7.76 3.15
CA ILE A 430 -8.52 8.58 4.01
C ILE A 430 -9.02 9.82 3.24
N MET A 431 -10.29 10.16 3.43
CA MET A 431 -10.99 11.25 2.75
C MET A 431 -11.63 12.20 3.76
N ASP A 432 -11.48 13.49 3.51
CA ASP A 432 -12.07 14.57 4.30
C ASP A 432 -13.40 15.07 3.70
N GLU A 433 -14.01 16.04 4.38
CA GLU A 433 -15.28 16.66 3.98
C GLU A 433 -15.25 17.33 2.59
N ASP A 434 -14.08 17.71 2.08
CA ASP A 434 -13.90 18.32 0.77
C ASP A 434 -13.69 17.29 -0.37
N THR A 435 -13.85 16.01 -0.10
CA THR A 435 -13.73 14.93 -1.09
C THR A 435 -15.07 14.64 -1.74
N CYS A 436 -15.15 14.66 -3.07
CA CYS A 436 -16.35 14.28 -3.82
C CYS A 436 -16.40 12.75 -4.01
N MET A 437 -17.46 12.12 -3.50
CA MET A 437 -17.57 10.66 -3.54
C MET A 437 -17.93 10.13 -4.93
N VAL A 438 -18.54 10.95 -5.79
CA VAL A 438 -18.80 10.61 -7.19
C VAL A 438 -17.50 10.61 -8.00
N ASP A 439 -16.65 11.59 -7.76
CA ASP A 439 -15.34 11.69 -8.44
C ASP A 439 -14.37 10.59 -7.98
N ILE A 440 -14.41 10.20 -6.70
CA ILE A 440 -13.66 9.03 -6.18
C ILE A 440 -14.12 7.73 -6.85
N ALA A 441 -15.42 7.50 -6.96
CA ALA A 441 -15.96 6.33 -7.67
C ALA A 441 -15.52 6.30 -9.14
N LYS A 442 -15.56 7.47 -9.80
CA LYS A 442 -15.07 7.64 -11.17
C LYS A 442 -13.58 7.31 -11.30
N PHE A 443 -12.74 7.86 -10.40
CA PHE A 443 -11.29 7.62 -10.38
C PHE A 443 -10.93 6.12 -10.32
N PHE A 444 -11.53 5.36 -9.40
CA PHE A 444 -11.28 3.92 -9.31
C PHE A 444 -11.79 3.16 -10.51
N LEU A 445 -12.88 3.61 -11.11
CA LEU A 445 -13.42 2.97 -12.30
C LEU A 445 -12.60 3.28 -13.56
N GLU A 446 -12.07 4.50 -13.70
CA GLU A 446 -11.10 4.86 -14.76
C GLU A 446 -9.91 3.91 -14.72
N PHE A 447 -9.29 3.74 -13.54
CA PHE A 447 -8.21 2.78 -13.34
C PHE A 447 -8.60 1.36 -13.78
N THR A 448 -9.79 0.88 -13.38
CA THR A 448 -10.25 -0.47 -13.76
C THR A 448 -10.49 -0.62 -15.27
N VAL A 449 -10.96 0.43 -15.93
CA VAL A 449 -11.15 0.45 -17.39
C VAL A 449 -9.80 0.31 -18.10
N ASP A 450 -8.79 1.06 -17.65
CA ASP A 450 -7.44 1.05 -18.24
C ASP A 450 -6.73 -0.29 -18.01
N GLU A 451 -6.96 -0.92 -16.87
CA GLU A 451 -6.32 -2.19 -16.47
C GLU A 451 -7.09 -3.45 -16.91
N SER A 452 -8.22 -3.30 -17.54
CA SER A 452 -8.98 -4.44 -18.06
C SER A 452 -8.21 -5.17 -19.17
N CYS A 453 -7.99 -6.48 -19.00
CA CYS A 453 -7.35 -7.30 -20.06
C CYS A 453 -8.19 -7.40 -21.35
N GLY A 454 -9.47 -7.01 -21.32
CA GLY A 454 -10.39 -7.04 -22.45
C GLY A 454 -10.92 -8.42 -22.85
N LYS A 455 -10.59 -9.49 -22.10
CA LYS A 455 -10.97 -10.87 -22.47
C LYS A 455 -12.49 -11.10 -22.42
N CYS A 456 -13.15 -10.79 -21.30
CA CYS A 456 -14.59 -11.01 -21.18
C CYS A 456 -15.39 -9.75 -21.50
N THR A 457 -16.50 -9.90 -22.23
CA THR A 457 -17.35 -8.78 -22.66
C THR A 457 -17.94 -7.97 -21.48
N PRO A 458 -18.44 -8.59 -20.39
CA PRO A 458 -18.97 -7.82 -19.26
C PRO A 458 -17.96 -6.80 -18.73
N CYS A 459 -16.73 -7.21 -18.41
CA CYS A 459 -15.69 -6.30 -17.94
C CYS A 459 -15.33 -5.26 -19.00
N ARG A 460 -14.91 -5.68 -20.21
CA ARG A 460 -14.44 -4.78 -21.29
C ARG A 460 -15.44 -3.67 -21.64
N ILE A 461 -16.71 -4.03 -21.79
CA ILE A 461 -17.75 -3.09 -22.23
C ILE A 461 -18.45 -2.46 -21.03
N GLY A 462 -18.77 -3.26 -20.00
CA GLY A 462 -19.57 -2.79 -18.87
C GLY A 462 -18.85 -1.75 -18.03
N THR A 463 -17.55 -1.95 -17.71
CA THR A 463 -16.77 -0.94 -16.98
C THR A 463 -16.71 0.38 -17.74
N ARG A 464 -16.54 0.34 -19.06
CA ARG A 464 -16.55 1.53 -19.91
C ARG A 464 -17.89 2.26 -19.88
N ARG A 465 -19.01 1.52 -19.94
CA ARG A 465 -20.35 2.11 -19.87
C ARG A 465 -20.66 2.73 -18.51
N MET A 466 -20.21 2.09 -17.43
CA MET A 466 -20.31 2.67 -16.09
C MET A 466 -19.51 3.98 -16.00
N LEU A 467 -18.29 4.01 -16.54
CA LEU A 467 -17.45 5.20 -16.55
C LEU A 467 -18.11 6.35 -17.33
N GLU A 468 -18.67 6.11 -18.50
CA GLU A 468 -19.38 7.10 -19.29
C GLU A 468 -20.57 7.72 -18.51
N ILE A 469 -21.28 6.93 -17.68
CA ILE A 469 -22.33 7.45 -16.82
C ILE A 469 -21.75 8.34 -15.70
N LEU A 470 -20.69 7.91 -15.01
CA LEU A 470 -20.05 8.73 -13.97
C LEU A 470 -19.46 10.03 -14.54
N GLU A 471 -18.91 9.99 -15.77
CA GLU A 471 -18.48 11.20 -16.46
C GLU A 471 -19.64 12.16 -16.74
N LYS A 472 -20.82 11.65 -17.20
CA LYS A 472 -22.00 12.49 -17.33
C LYS A 472 -22.45 13.11 -16.02
N ILE A 473 -22.43 12.34 -14.93
CA ILE A 473 -22.82 12.83 -13.60
C ILE A 473 -21.87 13.94 -13.15
N THR A 474 -20.55 13.75 -13.23
CA THR A 474 -19.57 14.74 -12.81
C THR A 474 -19.54 15.99 -13.70
N LYS A 475 -20.10 15.91 -14.92
CA LYS A 475 -20.28 17.02 -15.86
C LYS A 475 -21.67 17.69 -15.74
N GLY A 476 -22.57 17.18 -14.88
CA GLY A 476 -23.95 17.69 -14.75
C GLY A 476 -24.87 17.40 -15.93
N GLN A 477 -24.51 16.42 -16.77
CA GLN A 477 -25.23 16.05 -18.00
C GLN A 477 -26.10 14.80 -17.83
N ALA A 478 -26.07 14.18 -16.64
CA ALA A 478 -26.83 12.97 -16.37
C ALA A 478 -28.27 13.31 -15.95
N GLU A 479 -29.14 12.31 -16.11
CA GLU A 479 -30.53 12.27 -15.64
C GLU A 479 -30.69 11.17 -14.59
N MET A 480 -31.81 11.14 -13.87
CA MET A 480 -32.03 10.16 -12.79
C MET A 480 -32.05 8.71 -13.32
N GLU A 481 -32.51 8.51 -14.55
CA GLU A 481 -32.48 7.21 -15.24
C GLU A 481 -31.06 6.69 -15.48
N ASP A 482 -30.06 7.56 -15.62
CA ASP A 482 -28.67 7.17 -15.71
C ASP A 482 -28.17 6.54 -14.38
N LEU A 483 -28.70 6.97 -13.23
CA LEU A 483 -28.37 6.41 -11.93
C LEU A 483 -28.90 4.97 -11.79
N ASP A 484 -30.14 4.73 -12.22
CA ASP A 484 -30.73 3.39 -12.20
C ASP A 484 -29.96 2.43 -13.12
N ARG A 485 -29.59 2.91 -14.32
CA ARG A 485 -28.74 2.14 -15.27
C ARG A 485 -27.35 1.84 -14.71
N LEU A 486 -26.74 2.78 -13.97
CA LEU A 486 -25.45 2.57 -13.33
C LEU A 486 -25.53 1.44 -12.31
N GLU A 487 -26.57 1.43 -11.48
CA GLU A 487 -26.78 0.42 -10.45
C GLU A 487 -27.07 -0.97 -11.07
N GLU A 488 -27.85 -1.03 -12.13
CA GLU A 488 -28.12 -2.25 -12.90
C GLU A 488 -26.83 -2.81 -13.54
N LEU A 489 -26.03 -1.98 -14.19
CA LEU A 489 -24.74 -2.37 -14.78
C LEU A 489 -23.77 -2.90 -13.70
N CYS A 490 -23.70 -2.25 -12.54
CA CYS A 490 -22.89 -2.70 -11.41
C CYS A 490 -23.22 -4.14 -11.00
N ASN A 491 -24.52 -4.42 -10.82
CA ASN A 491 -24.98 -5.74 -10.43
C ASN A 491 -24.75 -6.80 -11.51
N HIS A 492 -24.89 -6.42 -12.78
CA HIS A 492 -24.64 -7.31 -13.90
C HIS A 492 -23.14 -7.68 -13.99
N LEU A 493 -22.23 -6.71 -13.91
CA LEU A 493 -20.79 -6.97 -13.94
C LEU A 493 -20.32 -7.90 -12.81
N LYS A 494 -20.85 -7.68 -11.63
CA LYS A 494 -20.51 -8.45 -10.43
C LYS A 494 -20.76 -9.95 -10.60
N THR A 495 -21.81 -10.31 -11.33
CA THR A 495 -22.23 -11.71 -11.52
C THR A 495 -21.74 -12.34 -12.81
N SER A 496 -21.42 -11.55 -13.85
CA SER A 496 -21.12 -12.06 -15.20
C SER A 496 -19.66 -11.97 -15.63
N SER A 497 -18.82 -11.20 -14.89
CA SER A 497 -17.39 -11.08 -15.21
C SER A 497 -16.60 -12.35 -14.90
N LEU A 498 -15.58 -12.65 -15.72
CA LEU A 498 -14.79 -13.88 -15.62
C LEU A 498 -13.93 -13.94 -14.36
N CYS A 499 -13.28 -12.85 -13.98
CA CYS A 499 -12.34 -12.77 -12.85
C CYS A 499 -12.68 -11.67 -11.88
N ALA A 500 -11.99 -11.68 -10.73
CA ALA A 500 -12.20 -10.73 -9.65
C ALA A 500 -12.09 -9.26 -10.08
N LEU A 501 -11.21 -8.89 -11.02
CA LEU A 501 -11.08 -7.52 -11.51
C LEU A 501 -12.43 -6.96 -11.98
N GLY A 502 -13.13 -7.65 -12.88
CA GLY A 502 -14.43 -7.20 -13.37
C GLY A 502 -15.56 -7.40 -12.35
N GLN A 503 -15.48 -8.44 -11.50
CA GLN A 503 -16.49 -8.71 -10.46
C GLN A 503 -16.46 -7.67 -9.33
N THR A 504 -15.30 -7.11 -9.02
CA THR A 504 -15.12 -6.13 -7.92
C THR A 504 -15.10 -4.69 -8.40
N ALA A 505 -14.87 -4.42 -9.69
CA ALA A 505 -14.93 -3.08 -10.28
C ALA A 505 -16.16 -2.23 -9.86
N PRO A 506 -17.35 -2.81 -9.68
CA PRO A 506 -18.53 -2.08 -9.21
C PRO A 506 -18.48 -1.68 -7.72
N ASN A 507 -17.62 -2.27 -6.89
CA ASN A 507 -17.67 -2.07 -5.44
C ASN A 507 -17.50 -0.60 -5.00
N PRO A 508 -16.52 0.18 -5.51
CA PRO A 508 -16.42 1.60 -5.18
C PRO A 508 -17.68 2.38 -5.55
N VAL A 509 -18.29 2.08 -6.69
CA VAL A 509 -19.52 2.73 -7.16
C VAL A 509 -20.68 2.36 -6.26
N LEU A 510 -20.91 1.08 -6.00
CA LEU A 510 -22.03 0.60 -5.17
C LEU A 510 -21.93 1.09 -3.72
N SER A 511 -20.73 1.13 -3.14
CA SER A 511 -20.53 1.61 -1.77
C SER A 511 -20.76 3.13 -1.67
N THR A 512 -20.29 3.91 -2.63
CA THR A 512 -20.55 5.35 -2.66
C THR A 512 -22.02 5.66 -2.95
N LEU A 513 -22.69 4.92 -3.81
CA LEU A 513 -24.14 5.03 -4.02
C LEU A 513 -24.93 4.69 -2.74
N ARG A 514 -24.51 3.68 -2.00
CA ARG A 514 -25.17 3.26 -0.76
C ARG A 514 -25.11 4.32 0.33
N TYR A 515 -23.93 4.93 0.53
CA TYR A 515 -23.66 5.80 1.67
C TYR A 515 -23.72 7.29 1.34
N PHE A 516 -23.60 7.68 0.06
CA PHE A 516 -23.52 9.07 -0.39
C PHE A 516 -24.43 9.36 -1.58
N ARG A 517 -25.60 8.70 -1.63
CA ARG A 517 -26.57 8.87 -2.73
C ARG A 517 -26.98 10.32 -2.93
N GLU A 518 -27.05 11.10 -1.85
CA GLU A 518 -27.36 12.53 -1.89
C GLU A 518 -26.37 13.33 -2.75
N GLU A 519 -25.09 12.96 -2.75
CA GLU A 519 -24.11 13.63 -3.60
C GLU A 519 -24.35 13.36 -5.08
N TYR A 520 -24.75 12.14 -5.43
CA TYR A 520 -25.15 11.80 -6.81
C TYR A 520 -26.37 12.61 -7.24
N ILE A 521 -27.39 12.70 -6.39
CA ILE A 521 -28.60 13.48 -6.64
C ILE A 521 -28.25 14.95 -6.82
N ALA A 522 -27.41 15.53 -5.97
CA ALA A 522 -26.96 16.93 -6.10
C ALA A 522 -26.26 17.19 -7.42
N HIS A 523 -25.41 16.28 -7.90
CA HIS A 523 -24.77 16.40 -9.22
C HIS A 523 -25.77 16.33 -10.37
N ILE A 524 -26.79 15.46 -10.25
CA ILE A 524 -27.76 15.20 -11.32
C ILE A 524 -28.87 16.25 -11.34
N VAL A 525 -29.50 16.52 -10.19
CA VAL A 525 -30.67 17.39 -10.08
C VAL A 525 -30.26 18.86 -9.88
N ASP A 526 -29.44 19.12 -8.87
CA ASP A 526 -29.05 20.48 -8.49
C ASP A 526 -27.94 21.04 -9.36
N LYS A 527 -27.33 20.19 -10.21
CA LYS A 527 -26.13 20.52 -11.03
C LYS A 527 -25.01 21.12 -10.19
N LYS A 528 -24.82 20.60 -8.99
CA LYS A 528 -23.87 21.09 -7.99
C LYS A 528 -23.00 19.96 -7.44
N CYS A 529 -21.70 20.22 -7.29
CA CYS A 529 -20.79 19.34 -6.57
C CYS A 529 -20.64 19.83 -5.13
N PRO A 530 -21.20 19.14 -4.11
CA PRO A 530 -21.13 19.60 -2.71
C PRO A 530 -19.70 19.82 -2.19
N ALA A 531 -18.74 18.99 -2.65
CA ALA A 531 -17.33 19.11 -2.30
C ALA A 531 -16.57 20.17 -3.14
N GLY A 532 -17.19 20.74 -4.17
CA GLY A 532 -16.55 21.73 -5.04
C GLY A 532 -15.31 21.20 -5.78
N VAL A 533 -15.37 19.94 -6.26
CA VAL A 533 -14.26 19.26 -6.97
C VAL A 533 -14.54 19.18 -8.47
N CYS A 534 -15.78 18.85 -8.87
CA CYS A 534 -16.15 18.61 -10.27
C CYS A 534 -16.18 19.91 -11.06
N LYS A 535 -15.14 20.14 -11.89
CA LYS A 535 -14.91 21.43 -12.58
C LYS A 535 -16.11 21.93 -13.39
N GLU A 536 -16.83 21.04 -14.07
CA GLU A 536 -17.95 21.44 -14.92
C GLU A 536 -19.15 21.96 -14.11
N LEU A 537 -19.22 21.60 -12.83
CA LEU A 537 -20.27 22.04 -11.91
C LEU A 537 -19.84 23.21 -11.01
N LEU A 538 -18.58 23.67 -11.12
CA LEU A 538 -18.10 24.81 -10.33
C LEU A 538 -18.59 26.14 -10.92
N HIS A 539 -19.09 26.99 -10.05
CA HIS A 539 -19.38 28.38 -10.35
C HIS A 539 -18.58 29.28 -9.41
N TYR A 540 -17.74 30.14 -9.98
CA TYR A 540 -17.04 31.16 -9.19
C TYR A 540 -17.90 32.40 -9.13
N LYS A 541 -18.10 32.92 -7.90
CA LYS A 541 -18.87 34.15 -7.63
C LYS A 541 -18.01 35.12 -6.84
N ILE A 542 -18.35 36.40 -6.95
CA ILE A 542 -17.73 37.48 -6.19
C ILE A 542 -18.74 38.01 -5.20
N ASP A 543 -18.40 37.98 -3.92
CA ASP A 543 -19.14 38.57 -2.83
C ASP A 543 -19.05 40.11 -2.95
N PRO A 544 -20.15 40.81 -3.21
CA PRO A 544 -20.13 42.26 -3.42
C PRO A 544 -19.72 43.02 -2.17
N ASP A 545 -20.01 42.50 -0.98
CA ASP A 545 -19.70 43.20 0.29
C ASP A 545 -18.20 43.16 0.61
N LYS A 546 -17.52 42.09 0.19
CA LYS A 546 -16.08 41.91 0.38
C LYS A 546 -15.25 42.49 -0.76
N CYS A 547 -15.83 42.64 -1.95
CA CYS A 547 -15.09 43.14 -3.12
C CYS A 547 -14.74 44.63 -2.98
N LYS A 548 -13.43 44.96 -3.07
CA LYS A 548 -12.96 46.33 -2.99
C LYS A 548 -12.60 46.96 -4.36
N GLY A 549 -12.95 46.28 -5.45
CA GLY A 549 -12.68 46.76 -6.80
C GLY A 549 -11.20 46.96 -7.13
N CYS A 550 -10.32 46.10 -6.60
CA CYS A 550 -8.86 46.23 -6.78
C CYS A 550 -8.35 45.76 -8.14
N THR A 551 -9.19 45.20 -9.00
CA THR A 551 -8.91 44.69 -10.35
C THR A 551 -7.91 43.53 -10.46
N LEU A 552 -7.34 43.06 -9.35
CA LEU A 552 -6.31 42.01 -9.39
C LEU A 552 -6.81 40.71 -10.01
N CYS A 553 -8.04 40.30 -9.66
CA CYS A 553 -8.70 39.09 -10.22
C CYS A 553 -8.91 39.22 -11.74
N ALA A 554 -9.34 40.38 -12.22
CA ALA A 554 -9.56 40.62 -13.66
C ALA A 554 -8.24 40.55 -14.45
N ARG A 555 -7.15 41.13 -13.92
CA ARG A 555 -5.82 41.10 -14.57
C ARG A 555 -5.19 39.69 -14.56
N THR A 556 -5.58 38.84 -13.62
CA THR A 556 -5.03 37.47 -13.49
C THR A 556 -5.88 36.47 -14.28
N CYS A 557 -7.05 36.84 -14.76
CA CYS A 557 -7.96 35.95 -15.45
C CYS A 557 -7.44 35.59 -16.85
N PRO A 558 -7.09 34.31 -17.13
CA PRO A 558 -6.55 33.94 -18.43
C PRO A 558 -7.60 33.94 -19.56
N ALA A 559 -8.89 34.01 -19.20
CA ALA A 559 -10.01 33.97 -20.13
C ALA A 559 -10.78 35.31 -20.21
N ASP A 560 -10.26 36.37 -19.61
CA ASP A 560 -10.93 37.67 -19.52
C ASP A 560 -12.41 37.59 -19.11
N ALA A 561 -12.70 36.65 -18.20
CA ALA A 561 -14.04 36.36 -17.75
C ALA A 561 -14.53 37.30 -16.62
N ILE A 562 -13.68 38.19 -16.09
CA ILE A 562 -14.02 39.06 -14.97
C ILE A 562 -14.19 40.48 -15.43
N ILE A 563 -15.36 41.02 -15.21
CA ILE A 563 -15.78 42.37 -15.61
C ILE A 563 -15.90 43.24 -14.37
N GLY A 564 -15.36 44.47 -14.42
CA GLY A 564 -15.43 45.46 -13.37
C GLY A 564 -14.38 46.55 -13.54
N SER A 565 -14.63 47.69 -12.91
CA SER A 565 -13.74 48.87 -12.93
C SER A 565 -13.06 49.09 -11.57
N VAL A 566 -12.05 49.95 -11.53
CA VAL A 566 -11.35 50.30 -10.27
C VAL A 566 -12.34 50.89 -9.28
N ARG A 567 -12.36 50.34 -8.04
CA ARG A 567 -13.28 50.71 -6.94
C ARG A 567 -14.75 50.30 -7.15
N GLU A 568 -15.04 49.48 -8.18
CA GLU A 568 -16.37 48.90 -8.40
C GLU A 568 -16.35 47.41 -8.11
N VAL A 569 -17.50 46.88 -7.75
CA VAL A 569 -17.67 45.44 -7.54
C VAL A 569 -17.46 44.72 -8.88
N HIS A 570 -16.59 43.72 -8.90
CA HIS A 570 -16.37 42.90 -10.09
C HIS A 570 -17.40 41.76 -10.18
N MET A 571 -17.64 41.26 -11.38
CA MET A 571 -18.51 40.14 -11.68
C MET A 571 -17.77 39.14 -12.58
N ILE A 572 -18.05 37.84 -12.38
CA ILE A 572 -17.52 36.78 -13.23
C ILE A 572 -18.57 36.40 -14.27
N ASN A 573 -18.20 36.45 -15.55
CA ASN A 573 -19.04 35.94 -16.63
C ASN A 573 -18.91 34.41 -16.68
N PRO A 574 -19.96 33.63 -16.36
CA PRO A 574 -19.90 32.18 -16.28
C PRO A 574 -19.62 31.51 -17.64
N GLU A 575 -20.04 32.13 -18.77
CA GLU A 575 -19.84 31.59 -20.11
C GLU A 575 -18.37 31.67 -20.57
N LYS A 576 -17.63 32.70 -20.09
CA LYS A 576 -16.21 32.88 -20.41
C LYS A 576 -15.30 32.21 -19.37
N CYS A 577 -15.81 31.88 -18.20
CA CYS A 577 -15.01 31.38 -17.09
C CYS A 577 -14.53 29.95 -17.36
N VAL A 578 -13.20 29.76 -17.49
CA VAL A 578 -12.55 28.44 -17.64
C VAL A 578 -12.39 27.70 -16.30
N LYS A 579 -12.96 28.21 -15.23
CA LYS A 579 -13.03 27.56 -13.89
C LYS A 579 -11.67 27.20 -13.30
N CYS A 580 -10.60 27.96 -13.60
CA CYS A 580 -9.22 27.67 -13.18
C CYS A 580 -8.92 28.03 -11.71
N GLY A 581 -9.75 28.83 -11.04
CA GLY A 581 -9.57 29.24 -9.64
C GLY A 581 -8.52 30.36 -9.39
N ALA A 582 -7.72 30.77 -10.37
CA ALA A 582 -6.64 31.73 -10.20
C ALA A 582 -7.10 33.08 -9.59
N CYS A 583 -8.30 33.51 -9.90
CA CYS A 583 -8.89 34.74 -9.34
C CYS A 583 -9.16 34.60 -7.82
N MET A 584 -9.57 33.43 -7.35
CA MET A 584 -9.83 33.15 -5.94
C MET A 584 -8.53 33.16 -5.14
N GLU A 585 -7.49 32.49 -5.62
CA GLU A 585 -6.17 32.45 -4.98
C GLU A 585 -5.52 33.85 -4.86
N LYS A 586 -5.74 34.72 -5.85
CA LYS A 586 -5.18 36.07 -5.85
C LYS A 586 -6.02 37.09 -5.11
N CYS A 587 -7.25 36.75 -4.69
CA CYS A 587 -8.12 37.71 -3.99
C CYS A 587 -7.70 37.92 -2.55
N ARG A 588 -6.99 39.01 -2.26
CA ARG A 588 -6.54 39.36 -0.89
C ARG A 588 -7.67 39.66 0.09
N PHE A 589 -8.88 39.87 -0.40
CA PHE A 589 -10.06 40.21 0.42
C PHE A 589 -10.96 39.02 0.67
N GLY A 590 -10.61 37.82 0.16
CA GLY A 590 -11.47 36.64 0.27
C GLY A 590 -12.86 36.85 -0.32
N ALA A 591 -12.98 37.73 -1.32
CA ALA A 591 -14.27 38.08 -1.92
C ALA A 591 -14.71 37.09 -3.00
N ILE A 592 -13.83 36.18 -3.45
CA ILE A 592 -14.17 35.20 -4.49
C ILE A 592 -14.32 33.85 -3.84
N TYR A 593 -15.44 33.20 -4.09
CA TYR A 593 -15.78 31.88 -3.58
C TYR A 593 -16.28 30.98 -4.72
N LYS A 594 -16.23 29.69 -4.49
CA LYS A 594 -16.79 28.67 -5.38
C LYS A 594 -18.09 28.14 -4.82
N GLU A 595 -19.07 27.95 -5.71
CA GLU A 595 -20.37 27.36 -5.39
C GLU A 595 -20.66 26.16 -6.30
#